data_33c64da11526cea9b8023e82a8981a58
#
_entry.id   33c64da11526cea9b8023e82a8981a58
#
_cell.length_a   1.000
_cell.length_b   1.000
_cell.length_c   1.000
_cell.angle_alpha   90.00
_cell.angle_beta   90.00
_cell.angle_gamma   90.00
#
_symmetry.space_group_name_H-M   'P 1'
#
loop_
_entity.id
_entity.type
_entity.pdbx_description
1 polymer ?
#
loop_
_entity_poly.entity_id
_entity_poly.type
_entity_poly.pdbx_seq_one_letter_code
_entity_poly.pdbx_strand_id
1 'polypeptide(L)'
;MSYSIRSNSANFLMGIAKVEQLSLWLDQNPSAIGICFVGRSNVGKSSIINSIFGNKTARVSKTPGRTREVNIFNFSLNKDNKEFEHPELFLIDLPGYGFAEVSKDMQKNWNILMSSFFAKISPHLLVVNIQDSRHPDQDSDREFYKFVSSVSNDVILLFNKMDKLKTQKERAALQKQVPALSKAYKFIRQMYFMSAETKKGLDPVLDTIHTFLLQQIEIKNAD
;
A
#
# COMPACT_ATOMS: atom_id res chain seq x y z
N MET A 1 -25.53 7.16 3.29
CA MET A 1 -24.61 6.74 4.35
C MET A 1 -23.19 6.97 3.85
N SER A 2 -22.38 7.72 4.59
CA SER A 2 -21.02 8.06 4.23
C SER A 2 -20.06 7.32 5.16
N TYR A 3 -19.06 6.62 4.59
CA TYR A 3 -18.00 5.96 5.36
C TYR A 3 -16.68 6.66 5.12
N SER A 4 -15.86 6.73 6.16
CA SER A 4 -14.53 7.32 6.06
C SER A 4 -13.55 6.66 7.04
N ILE A 5 -12.27 6.63 6.67
CA ILE A 5 -11.22 6.30 7.62
C ILE A 5 -11.18 7.42 8.67
N ARG A 6 -11.25 7.03 9.96
CA ARG A 6 -11.17 8.00 11.05
C ARG A 6 -9.77 8.59 11.11
N SER A 7 -9.67 9.89 10.88
CA SER A 7 -8.39 10.60 10.92
C SER A 7 -7.71 10.45 12.29
N ASN A 8 -6.41 10.19 12.28
CA ASN A 8 -5.58 9.98 13.46
C ASN A 8 -6.01 8.79 14.36
N SER A 9 -6.77 7.82 13.82
CA SER A 9 -7.12 6.57 14.53
C SER A 9 -6.05 5.49 14.38
N ALA A 10 -5.09 5.65 13.48
CA ALA A 10 -4.04 4.66 13.28
C ALA A 10 -3.10 4.61 14.48
N ASN A 11 -3.09 3.48 15.21
CA ASN A 11 -2.23 3.23 16.34
C ASN A 11 -1.16 2.21 15.94
N PHE A 12 0.10 2.55 16.19
CA PHE A 12 1.22 1.65 15.95
C PHE A 12 1.16 0.45 16.90
N LEU A 13 1.16 -0.75 16.34
CA LEU A 13 1.18 -1.99 17.11
C LEU A 13 2.59 -2.51 17.24
N MET A 14 3.27 -2.72 16.09
CA MET A 14 4.62 -3.28 16.08
C MET A 14 5.38 -3.01 14.78
N GLY A 15 6.70 -3.08 14.86
CA GLY A 15 7.63 -3.16 13.72
C GLY A 15 8.30 -4.53 13.69
N ILE A 16 8.24 -5.21 12.55
CA ILE A 16 8.74 -6.56 12.37
C ILE A 16 9.89 -6.55 11.37
N ALA A 17 11.09 -6.89 11.85
CA ALA A 17 12.30 -7.01 11.03
C ALA A 17 12.68 -8.46 10.73
N LYS A 18 12.22 -9.42 11.54
CA LYS A 18 12.57 -10.84 11.44
C LYS A 18 11.44 -11.65 10.81
N VAL A 19 11.80 -12.56 9.91
CA VAL A 19 10.83 -13.39 9.19
C VAL A 19 10.03 -14.30 10.11
N GLU A 20 10.63 -14.78 11.19
CA GLU A 20 9.97 -15.66 12.16
C GLU A 20 8.82 -14.92 12.87
N GLN A 21 9.06 -13.67 13.27
CA GLN A 21 8.06 -12.82 13.90
C GLN A 21 6.93 -12.48 12.92
N LEU A 22 7.28 -12.21 11.64
CA LEU A 22 6.30 -11.93 10.60
C LEU A 22 5.42 -13.17 10.34
N SER A 23 6.04 -14.35 10.20
CA SER A 23 5.30 -15.60 10.00
C SER A 23 4.33 -15.86 11.15
N LEU A 24 4.79 -15.69 12.39
CA LEU A 24 3.94 -15.87 13.59
C LEU A 24 2.74 -14.90 13.56
N TRP A 25 2.97 -13.62 13.25
CA TRP A 25 1.89 -12.64 13.18
C TRP A 25 0.87 -13.01 12.08
N LEU A 26 1.34 -13.41 10.89
CA LEU A 26 0.47 -13.82 9.78
C LEU A 26 -0.33 -15.08 10.14
N ASP A 27 0.27 -16.06 10.81
CA ASP A 27 -0.39 -17.27 11.25
C ASP A 27 -1.46 -17.01 12.33
N GLN A 28 -1.27 -15.98 13.15
CA GLN A 28 -2.25 -15.53 14.16
C GLN A 28 -3.36 -14.66 13.54
N ASN A 29 -3.14 -14.09 12.35
CA ASN A 29 -4.07 -13.16 11.69
C ASN A 29 -4.42 -13.59 10.24
N PRO A 30 -4.83 -14.86 10.00
CA PRO A 30 -5.07 -15.37 8.65
C PRO A 30 -6.22 -14.68 7.92
N SER A 31 -7.13 -14.07 8.67
CA SER A 31 -8.30 -13.31 8.16
C SER A 31 -8.19 -11.81 8.48
N ALA A 32 -6.97 -11.28 8.60
CA ALA A 32 -6.77 -9.84 8.81
C ALA A 32 -7.39 -9.02 7.67
N ILE A 33 -8.29 -8.10 8.00
CA ILE A 33 -8.88 -7.14 7.05
C ILE A 33 -8.08 -5.85 7.08
N GLY A 34 -7.78 -5.27 5.93
CA GLY A 34 -7.08 -3.99 5.92
C GLY A 34 -6.39 -3.64 4.62
N ILE A 35 -5.34 -2.84 4.73
CA ILE A 35 -4.61 -2.26 3.61
C ILE A 35 -3.12 -2.45 3.80
N CYS A 36 -2.46 -2.92 2.76
CA CYS A 36 -1.02 -3.11 2.70
C CYS A 36 -0.41 -2.11 1.71
N PHE A 37 0.44 -1.20 2.17
CA PHE A 37 1.14 -0.23 1.32
C PHE A 37 2.54 -0.69 0.99
N VAL A 38 2.88 -0.65 -0.29
CA VAL A 38 4.20 -1.00 -0.79
C VAL A 38 4.60 -0.09 -1.94
N GLY A 39 5.88 0.08 -2.17
CA GLY A 39 6.41 0.89 -3.27
C GLY A 39 7.91 1.06 -3.18
N ARG A 40 8.52 1.56 -4.26
CA ARG A 40 9.95 1.87 -4.25
C ARG A 40 10.28 2.91 -3.19
N SER A 41 11.53 2.91 -2.79
CA SER A 41 12.04 3.97 -1.91
C SER A 41 11.77 5.35 -2.54
N ASN A 42 11.39 6.30 -1.71
CA ASN A 42 11.15 7.70 -2.09
C ASN A 42 10.02 7.95 -3.10
N VAL A 43 9.12 7.00 -3.37
CA VAL A 43 7.91 7.24 -4.18
C VAL A 43 6.85 8.08 -3.46
N GLY A 44 6.99 8.26 -2.14
CA GLY A 44 6.05 9.01 -1.31
C GLY A 44 5.05 8.13 -0.56
N LYS A 45 5.38 6.86 -0.31
CA LYS A 45 4.53 5.92 0.44
C LYS A 45 4.07 6.49 1.78
N SER A 46 5.00 6.93 2.64
CA SER A 46 4.67 7.53 3.94
C SER A 46 3.83 8.82 3.81
N SER A 47 4.03 9.61 2.75
CA SER A 47 3.21 10.79 2.50
C SER A 47 1.77 10.42 2.14
N ILE A 48 1.56 9.35 1.35
CA ILE A 48 0.22 8.84 1.03
C ILE A 48 -0.45 8.29 2.29
N ILE A 49 0.25 7.45 3.08
CA ILE A 49 -0.27 6.94 4.35
C ILE A 49 -0.72 8.09 5.25
N ASN A 50 0.13 9.13 5.41
CA ASN A 50 -0.21 10.30 6.21
C ASN A 50 -1.38 11.12 5.63
N SER A 51 -1.55 11.13 4.30
CA SER A 51 -2.69 11.81 3.67
C SER A 51 -4.02 11.10 3.93
N ILE A 52 -3.99 9.77 4.10
CA ILE A 52 -5.16 8.93 4.32
C ILE A 52 -5.51 8.81 5.81
N PHE A 53 -4.53 8.49 6.65
CA PHE A 53 -4.74 8.15 8.06
C PHE A 53 -4.51 9.30 9.04
N GLY A 54 -3.95 10.41 8.57
CA GLY A 54 -3.61 11.56 9.40
C GLY A 54 -2.10 11.74 9.57
N ASN A 55 -1.72 12.96 9.96
CA ASN A 55 -0.32 13.35 10.08
C ASN A 55 0.42 12.51 11.12
N LYS A 56 1.67 12.12 10.78
CA LYS A 56 2.58 11.36 11.64
C LYS A 56 2.26 9.86 11.81
N THR A 57 1.29 9.30 11.09
CA THR A 57 1.06 7.85 11.10
C THR A 57 2.31 7.10 10.62
N ALA A 58 2.84 7.46 9.47
CA ALA A 58 4.10 6.92 8.96
C ALA A 58 5.22 7.96 9.02
N ARG A 59 6.44 7.54 9.39
CA ARG A 59 7.61 8.42 9.41
C ARG A 59 8.06 8.73 7.99
N VAL A 60 8.04 10.01 7.63
CA VAL A 60 8.59 10.49 6.36
C VAL A 60 10.11 10.62 6.49
N SER A 61 10.86 9.89 5.67
CA SER A 61 12.32 9.99 5.61
C SER A 61 12.77 10.36 4.20
N LYS A 62 13.76 11.25 4.10
CA LYS A 62 14.45 11.54 2.84
C LYS A 62 15.59 10.56 2.57
N THR A 63 16.03 9.81 3.58
CA THR A 63 17.14 8.85 3.46
C THR A 63 16.59 7.51 2.97
N PRO A 64 17.07 6.97 1.83
CA PRO A 64 16.70 5.66 1.32
C PRO A 64 17.05 4.54 2.31
N GLY A 65 16.25 3.46 2.37
CA GLY A 65 16.55 2.29 3.17
C GLY A 65 16.33 2.41 4.68
N ARG A 66 15.64 3.46 5.14
CA ARG A 66 15.41 3.68 6.57
C ARG A 66 14.32 2.77 7.16
N THR A 67 13.26 2.49 6.42
CA THR A 67 12.21 1.55 6.83
C THR A 67 12.63 0.16 6.39
N ARG A 68 13.11 -0.64 7.34
CA ARG A 68 13.56 -2.03 7.12
C ARG A 68 12.59 -3.05 7.69
N GLU A 69 11.53 -2.58 8.32
CA GLU A 69 10.55 -3.35 9.06
C GLU A 69 9.19 -3.30 8.36
N VAL A 70 8.42 -4.34 8.53
CA VAL A 70 6.98 -4.32 8.29
C VAL A 70 6.35 -3.63 9.50
N ASN A 71 5.78 -2.43 9.30
CA ASN A 71 5.09 -1.73 10.37
C ASN A 71 3.60 -2.05 10.32
N ILE A 72 3.06 -2.48 11.44
CA ILE A 72 1.66 -2.86 11.59
C ILE A 72 0.99 -1.86 12.52
N PHE A 73 -0.15 -1.35 12.07
CA PHE A 73 -1.02 -0.44 12.81
C PHE A 73 -2.44 -1.02 12.78
N ASN A 74 -3.24 -0.72 13.78
CA ASN A 74 -4.70 -0.80 13.65
C ASN A 74 -5.30 0.57 13.39
N PHE A 75 -6.52 0.61 12.86
CA PHE A 75 -7.25 1.85 12.63
C PHE A 75 -8.76 1.63 12.67
N SER A 76 -9.54 2.72 12.71
CA SER A 76 -10.99 2.70 12.78
C SER A 76 -11.63 3.43 11.61
N LEU A 77 -12.88 3.07 11.33
CA LEU A 77 -13.75 3.76 10.38
C LEU A 77 -14.82 4.57 11.11
N ASN A 78 -15.32 5.60 10.44
CA ASN A 78 -16.54 6.31 10.80
C ASN A 78 -17.66 6.00 9.81
N LYS A 79 -18.88 5.97 10.31
CA LYS A 79 -20.13 5.98 9.54
C LYS A 79 -20.88 7.26 9.89
N ASP A 80 -21.19 8.10 8.89
CA ASP A 80 -21.87 9.40 9.07
C ASP A 80 -21.17 10.26 10.18
N ASN A 81 -19.83 10.32 10.14
CA ASN A 81 -18.95 11.00 11.09
C ASN A 81 -18.96 10.48 12.54
N LYS A 82 -19.54 9.31 12.79
CA LYS A 82 -19.51 8.64 14.10
C LYS A 82 -18.74 7.34 13.99
N GLU A 83 -18.03 7.00 15.03
CA GLU A 83 -17.40 5.69 15.15
C GLU A 83 -18.49 4.61 15.16
N PHE A 84 -18.26 3.50 14.45
CA PHE A 84 -19.15 2.37 14.47
C PHE A 84 -18.37 1.09 14.76
N GLU A 85 -19.05 0.10 15.28
CA GLU A 85 -18.44 -1.20 15.61
C GLU A 85 -18.13 -1.97 14.34
N HIS A 86 -16.90 -2.44 14.23
CA HIS A 86 -16.42 -3.27 13.12
C HIS A 86 -15.26 -4.16 13.61
N PRO A 87 -14.91 -5.25 12.89
CA PRO A 87 -13.72 -6.03 13.16
C PRO A 87 -12.45 -5.17 13.16
N GLU A 88 -11.41 -5.63 13.85
CA GLU A 88 -10.11 -4.93 13.82
C GLU A 88 -9.59 -4.80 12.39
N LEU A 89 -9.20 -3.60 12.00
CA LEU A 89 -8.67 -3.26 10.69
C LEU A 89 -7.20 -2.93 10.78
N PHE A 90 -6.41 -3.45 9.81
CA PHE A 90 -4.97 -3.31 9.81
C PHE A 90 -4.46 -2.42 8.67
N LEU A 91 -3.56 -1.52 9.02
CA LEU A 91 -2.69 -0.83 8.08
C LEU A 91 -1.30 -1.47 8.17
N ILE A 92 -0.81 -2.01 7.05
CA ILE A 92 0.49 -2.65 6.96
C ILE A 92 1.38 -1.80 6.04
N ASP A 93 2.42 -1.21 6.62
CA ASP A 93 3.41 -0.41 5.89
C ASP A 93 4.64 -1.27 5.62
N LEU A 94 4.72 -1.83 4.40
CA LEU A 94 5.84 -2.68 3.98
C LEU A 94 7.10 -1.86 3.72
N PRO A 95 8.30 -2.43 3.95
CA PRO A 95 9.55 -1.77 3.60
C PRO A 95 9.62 -1.52 2.10
N GLY A 96 10.10 -0.34 1.71
CA GLY A 96 10.28 0.01 0.31
C GLY A 96 11.29 -0.90 -0.39
N TYR A 97 11.21 -1.03 -1.71
CA TYR A 97 12.14 -1.78 -2.56
C TYR A 97 12.94 -0.85 -3.48
N GLY A 98 13.82 -1.43 -4.33
CA GLY A 98 14.52 -0.70 -5.38
C GLY A 98 15.61 0.25 -4.85
N PHE A 99 16.30 -0.12 -3.79
CA PHE A 99 17.45 0.64 -3.29
C PHE A 99 18.67 0.39 -4.16
N ALA A 100 19.20 1.42 -4.82
CA ALA A 100 20.42 1.32 -5.61
C ALA A 100 21.69 1.11 -4.77
N GLU A 101 21.64 1.45 -3.48
CA GLU A 101 22.84 1.52 -2.59
C GLU A 101 22.74 0.60 -1.36
N VAL A 102 21.96 -0.50 -1.42
CA VAL A 102 21.92 -1.44 -0.30
C VAL A 102 22.88 -2.62 -0.52
N SER A 103 23.41 -3.15 0.58
CA SER A 103 24.21 -4.37 0.52
C SER A 103 23.39 -5.56 -0.02
N LYS A 104 24.09 -6.53 -0.63
CA LYS A 104 23.45 -7.78 -1.11
C LYS A 104 22.69 -8.50 0.00
N ASP A 105 23.19 -8.45 1.24
CA ASP A 105 22.54 -9.07 2.40
C ASP A 105 21.22 -8.38 2.75
N MET A 106 21.17 -7.05 2.66
CA MET A 106 19.93 -6.30 2.89
C MET A 106 18.89 -6.61 1.81
N GLN A 107 19.29 -6.74 0.56
CA GLN A 107 18.39 -7.14 -0.52
C GLN A 107 17.88 -8.58 -0.34
N LYS A 108 18.76 -9.50 0.08
CA LYS A 108 18.39 -10.88 0.40
C LYS A 108 17.37 -10.93 1.54
N ASN A 109 17.61 -10.20 2.63
CA ASN A 109 16.70 -10.15 3.78
C ASN A 109 15.34 -9.55 3.38
N TRP A 110 15.34 -8.49 2.56
CA TRP A 110 14.12 -7.91 2.02
C TRP A 110 13.33 -8.95 1.20
N ASN A 111 13.99 -9.69 0.31
CA ASN A 111 13.36 -10.73 -0.51
C ASN A 111 12.76 -11.84 0.37
N ILE A 112 13.45 -12.30 1.40
CA ILE A 112 12.96 -13.33 2.34
C ILE A 112 11.71 -12.81 3.06
N LEU A 113 11.74 -11.57 3.56
CA LEU A 113 10.63 -10.96 4.27
C LEU A 113 9.40 -10.82 3.37
N MET A 114 9.58 -10.34 2.13
CA MET A 114 8.50 -10.18 1.16
C MET A 114 7.94 -11.53 0.69
N SER A 115 8.80 -12.51 0.42
CA SER A 115 8.35 -13.87 0.08
C SER A 115 7.49 -14.47 1.19
N SER A 116 7.93 -14.33 2.45
CA SER A 116 7.17 -14.82 3.60
C SER A 116 5.83 -14.09 3.76
N PHE A 117 5.82 -12.77 3.58
CA PHE A 117 4.58 -11.97 3.66
C PHE A 117 3.58 -12.39 2.61
N PHE A 118 3.97 -12.40 1.33
CA PHE A 118 3.05 -12.72 0.23
C PHE A 118 2.68 -14.21 0.14
N ALA A 119 3.45 -15.10 0.73
CA ALA A 119 3.07 -16.52 0.83
C ALA A 119 1.92 -16.78 1.81
N LYS A 120 1.72 -15.90 2.79
CA LYS A 120 0.75 -16.06 3.89
C LYS A 120 -0.19 -14.85 4.03
N ILE A 121 -0.15 -13.90 3.10
CA ILE A 121 -0.99 -12.68 3.18
C ILE A 121 -2.47 -13.06 3.24
N SER A 122 -3.22 -12.44 4.17
CA SER A 122 -4.66 -12.60 4.23
C SER A 122 -5.32 -12.16 2.91
N PRO A 123 -6.27 -12.92 2.35
CA PRO A 123 -7.01 -12.53 1.14
C PRO A 123 -7.87 -11.27 1.35
N HIS A 124 -8.11 -10.87 2.59
CA HIS A 124 -8.89 -9.69 2.98
C HIS A 124 -8.02 -8.42 3.10
N LEU A 125 -6.79 -8.44 2.58
CA LEU A 125 -5.90 -7.27 2.51
C LEU A 125 -5.85 -6.68 1.10
N LEU A 126 -6.17 -5.39 0.96
CA LEU A 126 -5.94 -4.64 -0.27
C LEU A 126 -4.47 -4.29 -0.41
N VAL A 127 -3.84 -4.66 -1.50
CA VAL A 127 -2.45 -4.27 -1.79
C VAL A 127 -2.44 -2.97 -2.58
N VAL A 128 -1.85 -1.93 -2.00
CA VAL A 128 -1.69 -0.61 -2.62
C VAL A 128 -0.23 -0.44 -3.03
N ASN A 129 0.05 -0.66 -4.31
CA ASN A 129 1.38 -0.43 -4.88
C ASN A 129 1.53 1.03 -5.31
N ILE A 130 2.62 1.67 -4.92
CA ILE A 130 2.87 3.09 -5.18
C ILE A 130 4.10 3.24 -6.07
N GLN A 131 3.93 3.97 -7.17
CA GLN A 131 5.00 4.33 -8.09
C GLN A 131 5.12 5.85 -8.22
N ASP A 132 6.31 6.31 -8.58
CA ASP A 132 6.55 7.71 -8.95
C ASP A 132 6.10 7.93 -10.41
N SER A 133 5.16 8.84 -10.63
CA SER A 133 4.62 9.16 -11.95
C SER A 133 5.65 9.59 -12.98
N ARG A 134 6.81 10.09 -12.54
CA ARG A 134 7.93 10.48 -13.42
C ARG A 134 8.71 9.28 -13.96
N HIS A 135 8.69 8.17 -13.23
CA HIS A 135 9.48 6.97 -13.52
C HIS A 135 8.63 5.71 -13.24
N PRO A 136 7.54 5.48 -14.00
CA PRO A 136 6.68 4.32 -13.84
C PRO A 136 7.37 3.05 -14.33
N ASP A 137 6.93 1.90 -13.83
CA ASP A 137 7.29 0.57 -14.30
C ASP A 137 8.79 0.32 -14.43
N GLN A 138 9.55 0.68 -13.40
CA GLN A 138 10.98 0.39 -13.36
C GLN A 138 11.23 -1.10 -13.10
N ASP A 139 12.46 -1.58 -13.36
CA ASP A 139 12.82 -2.99 -13.18
C ASP A 139 12.54 -3.49 -11.76
N SER A 140 12.75 -2.65 -10.75
CA SER A 140 12.42 -2.99 -9.37
C SER A 140 10.91 -3.11 -9.10
N ASP A 141 10.04 -2.40 -9.87
CA ASP A 141 8.60 -2.60 -9.81
C ASP A 141 8.22 -3.96 -10.42
N ARG A 142 8.86 -4.34 -11.52
CA ARG A 142 8.67 -5.65 -12.19
C ARG A 142 9.14 -6.81 -11.31
N GLU A 143 10.26 -6.63 -10.61
CA GLU A 143 10.72 -7.60 -9.61
C GLU A 143 9.71 -7.78 -8.47
N PHE A 144 9.17 -6.67 -7.96
CA PHE A 144 8.13 -6.72 -6.94
C PHE A 144 6.87 -7.44 -7.44
N TYR A 145 6.48 -7.26 -8.68
CA TYR A 145 5.30 -7.92 -9.26
C TYR A 145 5.38 -9.44 -9.26
N LYS A 146 6.57 -10.04 -9.21
CA LYS A 146 6.73 -11.50 -9.07
C LYS A 146 6.15 -12.03 -7.76
N PHE A 147 6.16 -11.21 -6.69
CA PHE A 147 5.54 -11.60 -5.42
C PHE A 147 4.02 -11.49 -5.49
N VAL A 148 3.51 -10.43 -6.10
CA VAL A 148 2.07 -10.11 -6.06
C VAL A 148 1.28 -10.89 -7.10
N SER A 149 1.90 -11.28 -8.23
CA SER A 149 1.22 -12.01 -9.31
C SER A 149 0.74 -13.42 -8.91
N SER A 150 1.27 -13.96 -7.81
CA SER A 150 0.92 -15.30 -7.31
C SER A 150 -0.15 -15.31 -6.23
N VAL A 151 -0.59 -14.14 -5.75
CA VAL A 151 -1.61 -14.02 -4.70
C VAL A 151 -2.96 -13.62 -5.29
N SER A 152 -4.04 -13.99 -4.59
CA SER A 152 -5.42 -13.67 -5.02
C SER A 152 -5.92 -12.31 -4.54
N ASN A 153 -5.06 -11.54 -3.88
CA ASN A 153 -5.43 -10.24 -3.33
C ASN A 153 -5.79 -9.21 -4.39
N ASP A 154 -6.67 -8.30 -4.04
CA ASP A 154 -6.93 -7.11 -4.83
C ASP A 154 -5.71 -6.19 -4.79
N VAL A 155 -5.25 -5.77 -5.97
CA VAL A 155 -4.12 -4.88 -6.13
C VAL A 155 -4.55 -3.62 -6.86
N ILE A 156 -4.24 -2.46 -6.30
CA ILE A 156 -4.37 -1.16 -6.98
C ILE A 156 -2.99 -0.51 -7.15
N LEU A 157 -2.80 0.21 -8.25
CA LEU A 157 -1.57 0.92 -8.55
C LEU A 157 -1.79 2.43 -8.47
N LEU A 158 -1.00 3.10 -7.63
CA LEU A 158 -1.05 4.55 -7.48
C LEU A 158 0.18 5.21 -8.11
N PHE A 159 0.00 5.99 -9.15
CA PHE A 159 1.02 6.89 -9.67
C PHE A 159 1.00 8.20 -8.86
N ASN A 160 1.91 8.28 -7.89
CA ASN A 160 2.07 9.47 -7.03
C ASN A 160 2.97 10.51 -7.68
N LYS A 161 2.98 11.72 -7.11
CA LYS A 161 3.78 12.88 -7.54
C LYS A 161 3.36 13.46 -8.90
N MET A 162 2.08 13.38 -9.24
CA MET A 162 1.53 14.01 -10.44
C MET A 162 1.80 15.54 -10.50
N ASP A 163 1.99 16.18 -9.34
CA ASP A 163 2.39 17.58 -9.21
C ASP A 163 3.80 17.87 -9.78
N LYS A 164 4.65 16.85 -9.89
CA LYS A 164 6.00 16.98 -10.45
C LYS A 164 6.03 16.85 -11.98
N LEU A 165 4.95 16.38 -12.62
CA LEU A 165 4.80 16.41 -14.08
C LEU A 165 4.36 17.82 -14.50
N LYS A 166 5.32 18.61 -14.98
CA LYS A 166 5.12 20.04 -15.26
C LYS A 166 4.36 20.30 -16.56
N THR A 167 4.54 19.43 -17.55
CA THR A 167 3.98 19.61 -18.88
C THR A 167 2.83 18.66 -19.17
N GLN A 168 1.93 19.07 -20.06
CA GLN A 168 0.86 18.21 -20.55
C GLN A 168 1.42 17.02 -21.33
N LYS A 169 2.57 17.18 -22.01
CA LYS A 169 3.25 16.10 -22.73
C LYS A 169 3.70 14.98 -21.79
N GLU A 170 4.28 15.32 -20.63
CA GLU A 170 4.68 14.33 -19.61
C GLU A 170 3.47 13.55 -19.08
N ARG A 171 2.37 14.24 -18.78
CA ARG A 171 1.12 13.62 -18.32
C ARG A 171 0.52 12.69 -19.36
N ALA A 172 0.48 13.14 -20.62
CA ALA A 172 -0.01 12.32 -21.73
C ALA A 172 0.88 11.09 -21.99
N ALA A 173 2.20 11.23 -21.84
CA ALA A 173 3.13 10.11 -21.96
C ALA A 173 2.89 9.03 -20.90
N LEU A 174 2.63 9.42 -19.66
CA LEU A 174 2.25 8.48 -18.60
C LEU A 174 0.90 7.79 -18.92
N GLN A 175 -0.11 8.55 -19.30
CA GLN A 175 -1.43 8.01 -19.63
C GLN A 175 -1.40 7.01 -20.79
N LYS A 176 -0.53 7.22 -21.78
CA LYS A 176 -0.33 6.29 -22.90
C LYS A 176 0.25 4.94 -22.47
N GLN A 177 0.92 4.86 -21.33
CA GLN A 177 1.47 3.60 -20.80
C GLN A 177 0.42 2.73 -20.11
N VAL A 178 -0.67 3.33 -19.60
CA VAL A 178 -1.70 2.64 -18.82
C VAL A 178 -2.28 1.41 -19.54
N PRO A 179 -2.68 1.48 -20.82
CA PRO A 179 -3.21 0.31 -21.51
C PRO A 179 -2.19 -0.85 -21.61
N ALA A 180 -0.91 -0.53 -21.83
CA ALA A 180 0.15 -1.53 -21.87
C ALA A 180 0.38 -2.16 -20.49
N LEU A 181 0.38 -1.35 -19.42
CA LEU A 181 0.51 -1.83 -18.05
C LEU A 181 -0.69 -2.71 -17.64
N SER A 182 -1.91 -2.30 -17.98
CA SER A 182 -3.12 -3.10 -17.70
C SER A 182 -3.10 -4.43 -18.43
N LYS A 183 -2.56 -4.48 -19.66
CA LYS A 183 -2.41 -5.72 -20.40
C LYS A 183 -1.32 -6.62 -19.82
N ALA A 184 -0.21 -6.04 -19.37
CA ALA A 184 0.93 -6.76 -18.81
C ALA A 184 0.63 -7.32 -17.40
N TYR A 185 -0.09 -6.54 -16.58
CA TYR A 185 -0.32 -6.83 -15.15
C TYR A 185 -1.82 -6.99 -14.87
N LYS A 186 -2.38 -8.11 -15.29
CA LYS A 186 -3.83 -8.42 -15.14
C LYS A 186 -4.30 -8.52 -13.70
N PHE A 187 -3.40 -8.71 -12.74
CA PHE A 187 -3.70 -8.72 -11.30
C PHE A 187 -3.95 -7.32 -10.73
N ILE A 188 -3.57 -6.24 -11.46
CA ILE A 188 -3.86 -4.86 -11.05
C ILE A 188 -5.29 -4.54 -11.46
N ARG A 189 -6.17 -4.35 -10.48
CA ARG A 189 -7.59 -4.04 -10.74
C ARG A 189 -7.81 -2.63 -11.23
N GLN A 190 -7.12 -1.66 -10.63
CA GLN A 190 -7.29 -0.24 -10.96
C GLN A 190 -5.97 0.51 -10.84
N MET A 191 -5.85 1.59 -11.63
CA MET A 191 -4.70 2.49 -11.63
C MET A 191 -5.16 3.92 -11.39
N TYR A 192 -4.51 4.61 -10.47
CA TYR A 192 -4.85 5.96 -10.05
C TYR A 192 -3.68 6.92 -10.24
N PHE A 193 -4.01 8.17 -10.52
CA PHE A 193 -3.06 9.28 -10.65
C PHE A 193 -3.31 10.28 -9.55
N MET A 194 -2.32 10.48 -8.67
CA MET A 194 -2.50 11.35 -7.52
C MET A 194 -1.25 12.13 -7.15
N SER A 195 -1.42 13.08 -6.26
CA SER A 195 -0.34 13.78 -5.57
C SER A 195 -0.62 13.79 -4.07
N ALA A 196 0.23 13.16 -3.29
CA ALA A 196 0.16 13.23 -1.83
C ALA A 196 0.42 14.66 -1.30
N GLU A 197 1.17 15.47 -2.05
CA GLU A 197 1.48 16.87 -1.71
C GLU A 197 0.25 17.77 -1.83
N THR A 198 -0.46 17.70 -2.96
CA THR A 198 -1.63 18.55 -3.24
C THR A 198 -2.96 17.90 -2.94
N LYS A 199 -2.96 16.62 -2.56
CA LYS A 199 -4.14 15.74 -2.36
C LYS A 199 -5.02 15.56 -3.59
N LYS A 200 -4.63 16.10 -4.75
CA LYS A 200 -5.38 15.93 -6.00
C LYS A 200 -5.37 14.44 -6.40
N GLY A 201 -6.55 13.89 -6.70
CA GLY A 201 -6.75 12.48 -7.09
C GLY A 201 -6.79 11.52 -5.90
N LEU A 202 -6.88 12.03 -4.65
CA LEU A 202 -6.97 11.20 -3.45
C LEU A 202 -8.39 10.60 -3.28
N ASP A 203 -9.45 11.36 -3.57
CA ASP A 203 -10.82 10.93 -3.32
C ASP A 203 -11.20 9.60 -4.00
N PRO A 204 -10.91 9.38 -5.31
CA PRO A 204 -11.19 8.08 -5.95
C PRO A 204 -10.42 6.91 -5.31
N VAL A 205 -9.24 7.16 -4.76
CA VAL A 205 -8.46 6.14 -4.02
C VAL A 205 -9.15 5.81 -2.71
N LEU A 206 -9.62 6.82 -1.97
CA LEU A 206 -10.37 6.64 -0.73
C LEU A 206 -11.67 5.89 -0.96
N ASP A 207 -12.42 6.22 -2.01
CA ASP A 207 -13.67 5.52 -2.37
C ASP A 207 -13.42 4.03 -2.62
N THR A 208 -12.35 3.70 -3.32
CA THR A 208 -11.98 2.29 -3.56
C THR A 208 -11.60 1.58 -2.27
N ILE A 209 -10.78 2.22 -1.44
CA ILE A 209 -10.38 1.68 -0.14
C ILE A 209 -11.60 1.44 0.76
N HIS A 210 -12.50 2.42 0.87
CA HIS A 210 -13.72 2.30 1.67
C HIS A 210 -14.60 1.16 1.17
N THR A 211 -14.84 1.10 -0.15
CA THR A 211 -15.65 0.04 -0.76
C THR A 211 -15.05 -1.34 -0.46
N PHE A 212 -13.75 -1.50 -0.64
CA PHE A 212 -13.06 -2.75 -0.33
C PHE A 212 -13.23 -3.14 1.14
N LEU A 213 -12.92 -2.23 2.07
CA LEU A 213 -12.99 -2.52 3.51
C LEU A 213 -14.41 -2.92 3.94
N LEU A 214 -15.43 -2.21 3.45
CA LEU A 214 -16.82 -2.52 3.79
C LEU A 214 -17.23 -3.89 3.26
N GLN A 215 -16.85 -4.25 2.05
CA GLN A 215 -17.09 -5.58 1.49
C GLN A 215 -16.44 -6.67 2.33
N GLN A 216 -15.19 -6.47 2.77
CA GLN A 216 -14.50 -7.47 3.60
C GLN A 216 -15.13 -7.59 5.02
N ILE A 217 -15.59 -6.48 5.59
CA ILE A 217 -16.33 -6.48 6.87
C ILE A 217 -17.65 -7.26 6.72
N GLU A 218 -18.40 -7.04 5.64
CA GLU A 218 -19.64 -7.76 5.36
C GLU A 218 -19.42 -9.27 5.22
N ILE A 219 -18.38 -9.68 4.47
CA ILE A 219 -18.01 -11.09 4.31
C ILE A 219 -17.73 -11.70 5.69
N LYS A 220 -16.88 -11.06 6.50
CA LYS A 220 -16.52 -11.59 7.83
C LYS A 220 -17.69 -11.65 8.81
N ASN A 221 -18.69 -10.80 8.67
CA ASN A 221 -19.89 -10.83 9.52
C ASN A 221 -20.91 -11.88 9.07
N ALA A 222 -20.75 -12.44 7.87
CA ALA A 222 -21.61 -13.49 7.31
C ALA A 222 -21.11 -14.92 7.62
N ASP A 223 -19.81 -15.05 7.95
CA ASP A 223 -19.17 -16.31 8.37
C ASP A 223 -19.34 -16.55 9.88
#